data_c61575e0db696e24699fd37cbe76b1b2
#
_entry.id   c61575e0db696e24699fd37cbe76b1b2
#
_cell.length_a   1.000
_cell.length_b   1.000
_cell.length_c   1.000
_cell.angle_alpha   90.00
_cell.angle_beta   90.00
_cell.angle_gamma   90.00
#
_symmetry.space_group_name_H-M   'P 1'
#
loop_
_entity.id
_entity.type
_entity.pdbx_description
1 polymer ?
#
loop_
_entity_poly.entity_id
_entity_poly.type
_entity_poly.pdbx_seq_one_letter_code
_entity_poly.pdbx_strand_id
1 'polypeptide(L)'
;FLQNVLQFYPSLPVYTTDGGYAGPVGGYPDRYNPVAVLERNKDNRYTYWRTFGDAYVNLNLFKGFNLRSTFGLDYSQKEQRIFTYPVTEGNVANKTNAVEAKQEHWTKWMWNAVATYNAEFGKNRLDAMIGMELNRQDDIYFSGRKEDYIILNPDYMWPDAGTGTAQAYGSGSGYSLVSFFGKLNYNYADRYMASLTMRRDGSSRFGKDNRFATFPSVSAGWRINNEKFLQDARWIDDIKLRASWGQTGNQEISNLARYTVYVSNYGVNESGGQSYGTSYDIAGTNGGQTLPSGFKRNQLGNNGIKWETTTQTNIGLDYSFFRNSLYGTFDWYFKKTKDILVEMAGIAAMGEGSSQWINAGEMENK
;
A
#
# COMPACT_ATOMS: atom_id res chain seq x y z
N PHE A 1 -7.10 20.80 -4.93
CA PHE A 1 -7.52 21.96 -5.74
C PHE A 1 -8.83 21.70 -6.47
N LEU A 2 -8.93 20.67 -7.31
CA LEU A 2 -10.11 20.36 -8.11
C LEU A 2 -11.39 20.24 -7.27
N GLN A 3 -11.31 19.64 -6.09
CA GLN A 3 -12.42 19.56 -5.14
C GLN A 3 -12.92 20.96 -4.72
N ASN A 4 -12.02 21.90 -4.44
CA ASN A 4 -12.39 23.27 -4.07
C ASN A 4 -13.11 23.98 -5.24
N VAL A 5 -12.66 23.76 -6.47
CA VAL A 5 -13.32 24.32 -7.67
C VAL A 5 -14.74 23.79 -7.81
N LEU A 6 -14.95 22.49 -7.64
CA LEU A 6 -16.27 21.85 -7.75
C LEU A 6 -17.22 22.20 -6.60
N GLN A 7 -16.68 22.61 -5.45
CA GLN A 7 -17.47 22.98 -4.27
C GLN A 7 -17.72 24.50 -4.14
N PHE A 8 -17.06 25.31 -4.93
CA PHE A 8 -17.25 26.76 -4.93
C PHE A 8 -18.42 27.15 -5.80
N TYR A 9 -19.16 28.16 -5.37
CA TYR A 9 -20.37 28.59 -6.07
C TYR A 9 -20.03 29.42 -7.32
N PRO A 10 -20.54 29.04 -8.50
CA PRO A 10 -20.28 29.77 -9.74
C PRO A 10 -20.94 31.16 -9.78
N SER A 11 -21.90 31.43 -8.88
CA SER A 11 -22.52 32.73 -8.73
C SER A 11 -21.69 33.75 -7.94
N LEU A 12 -20.62 33.32 -7.28
CA LEU A 12 -19.71 34.24 -6.59
C LEU A 12 -18.62 34.72 -7.54
N PRO A 13 -18.33 36.04 -7.58
CA PRO A 13 -17.25 36.56 -8.41
C PRO A 13 -15.88 36.10 -7.88
N VAL A 14 -14.86 36.12 -8.73
CA VAL A 14 -13.49 35.81 -8.31
C VAL A 14 -12.91 36.93 -7.46
N TYR A 15 -13.21 38.20 -7.84
CA TYR A 15 -12.69 39.37 -7.18
C TYR A 15 -13.81 40.24 -6.62
N THR A 16 -13.51 40.93 -5.54
CA THR A 16 -14.32 42.01 -4.98
C THR A 16 -14.14 43.31 -5.79
N THR A 17 -15.02 44.28 -5.56
CA THR A 17 -14.97 45.58 -6.28
C THR A 17 -13.72 46.42 -5.94
N ASP A 18 -13.08 46.14 -4.83
CA ASP A 18 -11.82 46.76 -4.36
C ASP A 18 -10.56 45.95 -4.78
N GLY A 19 -10.74 44.89 -5.58
CA GLY A 19 -9.65 44.08 -6.14
C GLY A 19 -9.16 42.94 -5.27
N GLY A 20 -9.75 42.71 -4.11
CA GLY A 20 -9.49 41.53 -3.27
C GLY A 20 -10.13 40.27 -3.82
N TYR A 21 -9.87 39.14 -3.21
CA TYR A 21 -10.55 37.89 -3.56
C TYR A 21 -11.92 37.81 -2.88
N ALA A 22 -12.96 37.55 -3.66
CA ALA A 22 -14.31 37.36 -3.12
C ALA A 22 -14.42 35.98 -2.44
N GLY A 23 -15.15 35.94 -1.36
CA GLY A 23 -15.48 34.74 -0.61
C GLY A 23 -16.98 34.62 -0.35
N PRO A 24 -17.41 33.53 0.31
CA PRO A 24 -18.81 33.34 0.64
C PRO A 24 -19.33 34.44 1.61
N VAL A 25 -20.53 34.88 1.34
CA VAL A 25 -21.28 35.81 2.18
C VAL A 25 -22.56 35.10 2.66
N GLY A 26 -23.36 35.73 3.52
CA GLY A 26 -24.52 35.12 4.15
C GLY A 26 -25.34 34.21 3.25
N GLY A 27 -25.61 32.98 3.71
CA GLY A 27 -26.37 31.95 2.99
C GLY A 27 -25.53 30.98 2.15
N TYR A 28 -24.23 31.23 1.97
CA TYR A 28 -23.30 30.28 1.29
C TYR A 28 -22.46 29.53 2.32
N PRO A 29 -22.17 28.22 2.10
CA PRO A 29 -21.22 27.47 2.91
C PRO A 29 -19.81 28.06 2.85
N ASP A 30 -19.08 27.97 3.95
CA ASP A 30 -17.71 28.47 4.06
C ASP A 30 -16.76 27.67 3.17
N ARG A 31 -16.28 28.32 2.10
CA ARG A 31 -15.29 27.77 1.16
C ARG A 31 -14.35 28.87 0.70
N TYR A 32 -13.06 28.55 0.63
CA TYR A 32 -12.09 29.47 0.06
C TYR A 32 -12.25 29.60 -1.45
N ASN A 33 -12.02 30.82 -1.96
CA ASN A 33 -11.96 31.09 -3.39
C ASN A 33 -10.84 30.25 -4.04
N PRO A 34 -11.16 29.41 -5.07
CA PRO A 34 -10.17 28.52 -5.68
C PRO A 34 -8.99 29.26 -6.32
N VAL A 35 -9.22 30.43 -6.93
CA VAL A 35 -8.16 31.24 -7.52
C VAL A 35 -7.23 31.79 -6.45
N ALA A 36 -7.80 32.28 -5.36
CA ALA A 36 -7.02 32.72 -4.20
C ALA A 36 -6.20 31.60 -3.55
N VAL A 37 -6.77 30.40 -3.48
CA VAL A 37 -6.03 29.22 -2.99
C VAL A 37 -4.84 28.90 -3.89
N LEU A 38 -4.97 28.98 -5.21
CA LEU A 38 -3.84 28.78 -6.13
C LEU A 38 -2.75 29.83 -5.91
N GLU A 39 -3.15 31.09 -5.84
CA GLU A 39 -2.20 32.19 -5.65
C GLU A 39 -1.42 32.06 -4.31
N ARG A 40 -2.12 31.73 -3.24
CA ARG A 40 -1.48 31.50 -1.91
C ARG A 40 -0.55 30.30 -1.87
N ASN A 41 -0.85 29.27 -2.67
CA ASN A 41 -0.05 28.05 -2.69
C ASN A 41 1.11 28.07 -3.70
N LYS A 42 1.27 29.16 -4.46
CA LYS A 42 2.35 29.26 -5.47
C LYS A 42 3.75 29.15 -4.89
N ASP A 43 3.91 29.56 -3.64
CA ASP A 43 5.20 29.55 -2.93
C ASP A 43 5.51 28.19 -2.28
N ASN A 44 4.53 27.29 -2.22
CA ASN A 44 4.77 25.96 -1.68
C ASN A 44 5.84 25.24 -2.50
N ARG A 45 6.80 24.64 -1.82
CA ARG A 45 7.92 23.91 -2.43
C ARG A 45 7.75 22.43 -2.20
N TYR A 46 7.89 21.67 -3.29
CA TYR A 46 7.83 20.20 -3.28
C TYR A 46 9.03 19.69 -4.07
N THR A 47 9.89 18.93 -3.41
CA THR A 47 11.00 18.23 -4.05
C THR A 47 10.80 16.74 -3.84
N TYR A 48 10.83 15.99 -4.92
CA TYR A 48 10.71 14.54 -4.88
C TYR A 48 11.88 13.91 -5.61
N TRP A 49 12.63 13.09 -4.89
CA TRP A 49 13.73 12.30 -5.41
C TRP A 49 13.38 10.82 -5.33
N ARG A 50 13.61 10.10 -6.39
CA ARG A 50 13.51 8.65 -6.40
C ARG A 50 14.68 8.05 -7.13
N THR A 51 15.34 7.09 -6.49
CA THR A 51 16.38 6.28 -7.07
C THR A 51 15.96 4.83 -6.96
N PHE A 52 15.87 4.13 -8.08
CA PHE A 52 15.51 2.73 -8.10
C PHE A 52 16.35 1.99 -9.14
N GLY A 53 16.61 0.73 -8.88
CA GLY A 53 17.34 -0.13 -9.78
C GLY A 53 17.62 -1.48 -9.15
N ASP A 54 18.16 -2.38 -9.96
CA ASP A 54 18.60 -3.68 -9.52
C ASP A 54 19.95 -4.04 -10.12
N ALA A 55 20.66 -4.89 -9.41
CA ALA A 55 21.88 -5.54 -9.87
C ALA A 55 21.76 -7.04 -9.67
N TYR A 56 22.29 -7.82 -10.59
CA TYR A 56 22.24 -9.26 -10.47
C TYR A 56 23.54 -9.93 -10.91
N VAL A 57 23.76 -11.12 -10.35
CA VAL A 57 24.79 -12.06 -10.79
C VAL A 57 24.09 -13.31 -11.29
N ASN A 58 24.50 -13.77 -12.45
CA ASN A 58 23.96 -14.96 -13.09
C ASN A 58 25.09 -15.95 -13.38
N LEU A 59 24.99 -17.14 -12.83
CA LEU A 59 26.01 -18.19 -12.92
C LEU A 59 25.46 -19.43 -13.63
N ASN A 60 25.97 -19.75 -14.79
CA ASN A 60 25.67 -21.00 -15.49
C ASN A 60 26.73 -22.04 -15.07
N LEU A 61 26.43 -22.87 -14.07
CA LEU A 61 27.42 -23.77 -13.46
C LEU A 61 27.63 -25.03 -14.29
N PHE A 62 26.58 -25.60 -14.86
CA PHE A 62 26.64 -26.74 -15.79
C PHE A 62 25.40 -26.72 -16.70
N LYS A 63 25.37 -27.61 -17.68
CA LYS A 63 24.28 -27.67 -18.68
C LYS A 63 22.93 -27.80 -18.04
N GLY A 64 22.07 -26.81 -18.32
CA GLY A 64 20.70 -26.73 -17.81
C GLY A 64 20.58 -26.10 -16.42
N PHE A 65 21.67 -25.89 -15.67
CA PHE A 65 21.62 -25.31 -14.34
C PHE A 65 22.09 -23.85 -14.33
N ASN A 66 21.25 -22.97 -13.80
CA ASN A 66 21.52 -21.56 -13.64
C ASN A 66 21.21 -21.13 -12.21
N LEU A 67 22.09 -20.34 -11.62
CA LEU A 67 21.89 -19.67 -10.34
C LEU A 67 21.91 -18.16 -10.56
N ARG A 68 20.83 -17.46 -10.19
CA ARG A 68 20.74 -16.02 -10.26
C ARG A 68 20.50 -15.44 -8.87
N SER A 69 21.30 -14.44 -8.51
CA SER A 69 21.09 -13.62 -7.31
C SER A 69 20.85 -12.19 -7.74
N THR A 70 19.77 -11.57 -7.27
CA THR A 70 19.39 -10.19 -7.61
C THR A 70 19.20 -9.39 -6.33
N PHE A 71 19.75 -8.17 -6.30
CA PHE A 71 19.50 -7.18 -5.28
C PHE A 71 18.85 -5.96 -5.93
N GLY A 72 17.69 -5.55 -5.42
CA GLY A 72 16.98 -4.37 -5.87
C GLY A 72 16.81 -3.36 -4.74
N LEU A 73 16.89 -2.08 -5.08
CA LEU A 73 16.68 -0.94 -4.19
C LEU A 73 15.71 0.04 -4.84
N ASP A 74 14.75 0.54 -4.04
CA ASP A 74 13.87 1.65 -4.39
C ASP A 74 13.87 2.62 -3.20
N TYR A 75 14.52 3.75 -3.36
CA TYR A 75 14.62 4.80 -2.37
C TYR A 75 13.92 6.04 -2.88
N SER A 76 13.00 6.57 -2.09
CA SER A 76 12.30 7.81 -2.40
C SER A 76 12.37 8.76 -1.21
N GLN A 77 12.56 10.04 -1.52
CA GLN A 77 12.56 11.12 -0.56
C GLN A 77 11.64 12.23 -1.07
N LYS A 78 10.79 12.74 -0.20
CA LYS A 78 9.94 13.89 -0.48
C LYS A 78 10.19 14.96 0.58
N GLU A 79 10.54 16.14 0.11
CA GLU A 79 10.71 17.32 0.93
C GLU A 79 9.61 18.32 0.58
N GLN A 80 9.02 18.93 1.59
CA GLN A 80 7.97 19.93 1.40
C GLN A 80 8.22 21.11 2.32
N ARG A 81 7.98 22.29 1.79
CA ARG A 81 7.86 23.51 2.58
C ARG A 81 6.54 24.19 2.20
N ILE A 82 5.63 24.22 3.16
CA ILE A 82 4.24 24.64 2.98
C ILE A 82 4.05 25.94 3.76
N PHE A 83 3.59 26.96 3.06
CA PHE A 83 3.34 28.28 3.61
C PHE A 83 1.84 28.48 3.83
N THR A 84 1.51 29.02 4.99
CA THR A 84 0.15 29.47 5.33
C THR A 84 0.22 30.99 5.49
N TYR A 85 -0.62 31.70 4.76
CA TYR A 85 -0.74 33.15 4.84
C TYR A 85 -2.07 33.55 5.49
N PRO A 86 -2.13 34.70 6.20
CA PRO A 86 -3.38 35.26 6.68
C PRO A 86 -4.28 35.59 5.49
N VAL A 87 -5.57 35.38 5.68
CA VAL A 87 -6.58 35.63 4.63
C VAL A 87 -7.92 35.99 5.23
N THR A 88 -8.64 36.87 4.54
CA THR A 88 -10.05 37.13 4.77
C THR A 88 -10.76 37.17 3.44
N GLU A 89 -11.72 36.28 3.24
CA GLU A 89 -12.52 36.13 2.01
C GLU A 89 -13.98 35.94 2.42
N GLY A 90 -14.75 37.04 2.42
CA GLY A 90 -16.13 37.04 2.92
C GLY A 90 -16.19 36.56 4.37
N ASN A 91 -16.94 35.49 4.63
CA ASN A 91 -17.11 34.89 5.97
C ASN A 91 -15.93 33.97 6.35
N VAL A 92 -15.03 33.66 5.42
CA VAL A 92 -13.91 32.76 5.67
C VAL A 92 -12.65 33.56 5.99
N ALA A 93 -12.08 33.35 7.16
CA ALA A 93 -10.86 34.04 7.58
C ALA A 93 -9.89 33.06 8.23
N ASN A 94 -8.61 33.22 7.93
CA ASN A 94 -7.48 32.67 8.66
C ASN A 94 -6.57 33.81 9.06
N LYS A 95 -6.35 33.99 10.35
CA LYS A 95 -5.47 35.06 10.86
C LYS A 95 -4.03 34.59 11.08
N THR A 96 -3.79 33.30 11.04
CA THR A 96 -2.50 32.71 11.36
C THR A 96 -1.62 32.64 10.11
N ASN A 97 -0.37 33.02 10.26
CA ASN A 97 0.65 32.65 9.29
C ASN A 97 1.53 31.53 9.85
N ALA A 98 1.98 30.64 9.00
CA ALA A 98 2.77 29.49 9.43
C ALA A 98 3.67 28.96 8.31
N VAL A 99 4.72 28.26 8.69
CA VAL A 99 5.49 27.38 7.81
C VAL A 99 5.55 25.99 8.40
N GLU A 100 5.33 25.01 7.55
CA GLU A 100 5.56 23.60 7.87
C GLU A 100 6.62 23.04 6.92
N ALA A 101 7.71 22.54 7.48
CA ALA A 101 8.73 21.78 6.77
C ALA A 101 8.52 20.28 7.04
N LYS A 102 8.34 19.51 5.97
CA LYS A 102 8.09 18.05 6.03
C LYS A 102 9.16 17.30 5.28
N GLN A 103 9.53 16.16 5.81
CA GLN A 103 10.41 15.21 5.15
C GLN A 103 9.87 13.79 5.31
N GLU A 104 9.76 13.09 4.19
CA GLU A 104 9.27 11.73 4.10
C GLU A 104 10.30 10.89 3.34
N HIS A 105 10.64 9.73 3.88
CA HIS A 105 11.55 8.78 3.25
C HIS A 105 10.87 7.43 3.14
N TRP A 106 10.97 6.83 1.96
CA TRP A 106 10.53 5.46 1.70
C TRP A 106 11.72 4.67 1.20
N THR A 107 12.06 3.62 1.90
CA THR A 107 13.13 2.70 1.49
C THR A 107 12.55 1.32 1.33
N LYS A 108 12.67 0.76 0.14
CA LYS A 108 12.33 -0.63 -0.13
C LYS A 108 13.54 -1.31 -0.75
N TRP A 109 13.96 -2.41 -0.17
CA TRP A 109 14.96 -3.26 -0.79
C TRP A 109 14.47 -4.70 -0.87
N MET A 110 14.95 -5.38 -1.87
CA MET A 110 14.65 -6.78 -2.14
C MET A 110 15.96 -7.50 -2.47
N TRP A 111 16.11 -8.69 -1.93
CA TRP A 111 17.15 -9.62 -2.38
C TRP A 111 16.52 -10.97 -2.62
N ASN A 112 16.87 -11.59 -3.77
CA ASN A 112 16.48 -12.95 -4.07
C ASN A 112 17.65 -13.77 -4.61
N ALA A 113 17.55 -15.08 -4.38
CA ALA A 113 18.43 -16.08 -5.00
C ALA A 113 17.55 -17.19 -5.54
N VAL A 114 17.72 -17.48 -6.84
CA VAL A 114 16.92 -18.46 -7.57
C VAL A 114 17.81 -19.41 -8.32
N ALA A 115 17.68 -20.70 -8.06
CA ALA A 115 18.28 -21.77 -8.84
C ALA A 115 17.25 -22.37 -9.78
N THR A 116 17.62 -22.51 -11.05
CA THR A 116 16.79 -23.13 -12.08
C THR A 116 17.54 -24.29 -12.74
N TYR A 117 16.81 -25.34 -13.06
CA TYR A 117 17.32 -26.48 -13.79
C TYR A 117 16.37 -26.86 -14.90
N ASN A 118 16.87 -26.87 -16.15
CA ASN A 118 16.12 -27.23 -17.34
C ASN A 118 16.77 -28.45 -17.97
N ALA A 119 15.95 -29.49 -18.22
CA ALA A 119 16.42 -30.73 -18.82
C ALA A 119 15.45 -31.21 -19.90
N GLU A 120 15.99 -31.64 -21.02
CA GLU A 120 15.24 -32.29 -22.11
C GLU A 120 15.86 -33.67 -22.37
N PHE A 121 15.03 -34.72 -22.32
CA PHE A 121 15.43 -36.08 -22.56
C PHE A 121 14.34 -36.84 -23.33
N GLY A 122 14.59 -37.04 -24.61
CA GLY A 122 13.63 -37.61 -25.55
C GLY A 122 12.39 -36.73 -25.70
N LYS A 123 11.23 -37.23 -25.27
CA LYS A 123 9.96 -36.49 -25.32
C LYS A 123 9.64 -35.77 -24.01
N ASN A 124 10.55 -35.81 -23.06
CA ASN A 124 10.33 -35.24 -21.75
C ASN A 124 11.05 -33.90 -21.65
N ARG A 125 10.37 -32.85 -21.15
CA ARG A 125 10.94 -31.58 -20.73
C ARG A 125 10.61 -31.36 -19.26
N LEU A 126 11.64 -31.06 -18.50
CA LEU A 126 11.56 -30.77 -17.07
C LEU A 126 12.17 -29.39 -16.80
N ASP A 127 11.40 -28.49 -16.17
CA ASP A 127 11.87 -27.21 -15.67
C ASP A 127 11.63 -27.15 -14.17
N ALA A 128 12.69 -27.07 -13.39
CA ALA A 128 12.63 -26.98 -11.94
C ALA A 128 13.22 -25.65 -11.48
N MET A 129 12.64 -25.07 -10.46
CA MET A 129 13.09 -23.82 -9.83
C MET A 129 12.91 -23.90 -8.33
N ILE A 130 13.93 -23.47 -7.58
CA ILE A 130 13.83 -23.18 -6.15
C ILE A 130 14.42 -21.82 -5.89
N GLY A 131 13.88 -21.11 -4.91
CA GLY A 131 14.39 -19.80 -4.56
C GLY A 131 13.98 -19.33 -3.20
N MET A 132 14.65 -18.26 -2.78
CA MET A 132 14.30 -17.49 -1.61
C MET A 132 14.28 -16.00 -1.94
N GLU A 133 13.48 -15.24 -1.20
CA GLU A 133 13.37 -13.81 -1.34
C GLU A 133 13.28 -13.15 0.03
N LEU A 134 14.00 -12.09 0.23
CA LEU A 134 13.90 -11.18 1.35
C LEU A 134 13.44 -9.83 0.84
N ASN A 135 12.47 -9.24 1.52
CA ASN A 135 11.92 -7.94 1.18
C ASN A 135 11.73 -7.13 2.46
N ARG A 136 12.11 -5.86 2.42
CA ARG A 136 11.90 -4.94 3.52
C ARG A 136 11.48 -3.58 2.98
N GLN A 137 10.51 -2.99 3.66
CA GLN A 137 10.09 -1.61 3.43
C GLN A 137 10.10 -0.88 4.76
N ASP A 138 10.67 0.33 4.75
CA ASP A 138 10.68 1.26 5.87
C ASP A 138 10.18 2.62 5.36
N ASP A 139 9.25 3.22 6.12
CA ASP A 139 8.67 4.52 5.86
C ASP A 139 8.92 5.38 7.09
N ILE A 140 9.52 6.54 6.90
CA ILE A 140 9.84 7.50 7.96
C ILE A 140 9.30 8.87 7.56
N TYR A 141 8.62 9.51 8.47
CA TYR A 141 8.07 10.85 8.33
C TYR A 141 8.44 11.69 9.53
N PHE A 142 8.81 12.93 9.28
CA PHE A 142 8.90 13.97 10.29
C PHE A 142 8.56 15.34 9.71
N SER A 143 8.02 16.23 10.57
CA SER A 143 7.77 17.61 10.22
C SER A 143 8.01 18.54 11.40
N GLY A 144 8.34 19.78 11.08
CA GLY A 144 8.37 20.91 12.00
C GLY A 144 7.46 22.02 11.50
N ARG A 145 6.63 22.57 12.38
CA ARG A 145 5.74 23.70 12.08
C ARG A 145 5.94 24.80 13.12
N LYS A 146 5.93 26.04 12.64
CA LYS A 146 5.94 27.21 13.51
C LYS A 146 5.07 28.31 12.92
N GLU A 147 4.57 29.17 13.77
CA GLU A 147 3.65 30.26 13.44
C GLU A 147 4.28 31.64 13.75
N ASP A 148 3.51 32.69 13.48
CA ASP A 148 3.79 34.07 13.84
C ASP A 148 5.11 34.60 13.25
N TYR A 149 5.16 34.64 11.92
CA TYR A 149 6.25 35.27 11.16
C TYR A 149 5.99 36.75 10.97
N ILE A 150 7.01 37.56 11.23
CA ILE A 150 6.95 39.04 11.04
C ILE A 150 7.09 39.36 9.55
N ILE A 151 7.96 38.63 8.84
CA ILE A 151 8.23 38.83 7.41
C ILE A 151 7.61 37.68 6.64
N LEU A 152 6.58 37.98 5.83
CA LEU A 152 5.85 37.02 5.03
C LEU A 152 6.48 36.84 3.62
N ASN A 153 7.77 36.55 3.60
CA ASN A 153 8.49 36.24 2.37
C ASN A 153 9.03 34.81 2.46
N PRO A 154 8.75 33.93 1.48
CA PRO A 154 9.17 32.53 1.47
C PRO A 154 10.66 32.28 1.71
N ASP A 155 11.53 33.22 1.31
CA ASP A 155 12.97 33.08 1.48
C ASP A 155 13.41 33.22 2.94
N TYR A 156 12.64 33.95 3.76
CA TYR A 156 12.93 34.20 5.19
C TYR A 156 12.04 33.37 6.12
N MET A 157 10.98 32.74 5.62
CA MET A 157 10.07 31.94 6.43
C MET A 157 10.61 30.51 6.61
N TRP A 158 11.57 30.34 7.50
CA TRP A 158 12.07 29.05 7.97
C TRP A 158 11.50 28.73 9.35
N PRO A 159 11.35 27.44 9.76
CA PRO A 159 10.73 27.10 11.04
C PRO A 159 11.34 27.76 12.27
N ASP A 160 12.62 28.12 12.26
CA ASP A 160 13.30 28.82 13.35
C ASP A 160 12.98 30.33 13.44
N ALA A 161 12.60 30.97 12.32
CA ALA A 161 12.32 32.40 12.23
C ALA A 161 10.93 32.81 12.76
N GLY A 162 10.00 31.88 12.97
CA GLY A 162 8.71 32.18 13.58
C GLY A 162 8.84 32.44 15.08
N THR A 163 7.92 33.22 15.64
CA THR A 163 7.88 33.56 17.07
C THR A 163 6.88 32.75 17.87
N GLY A 164 5.94 32.06 17.20
CA GLY A 164 4.92 31.23 17.80
C GLY A 164 5.45 29.91 18.37
N THR A 165 4.55 29.12 18.90
CA THR A 165 4.88 27.80 19.46
C THR A 165 5.37 26.82 18.41
N ALA A 166 6.53 26.22 18.64
CA ALA A 166 7.06 25.17 17.77
C ALA A 166 6.26 23.87 17.94
N GLN A 167 5.92 23.26 16.83
CA GLN A 167 5.28 21.95 16.78
C GLN A 167 6.18 20.99 16.01
N ALA A 168 6.35 19.77 16.49
CA ALA A 168 7.14 18.74 15.85
C ALA A 168 6.34 17.44 15.80
N TYR A 169 6.36 16.79 14.66
CA TYR A 169 5.69 15.52 14.42
C TYR A 169 6.65 14.55 13.77
N GLY A 170 6.49 13.27 14.08
CA GLY A 170 7.28 12.24 13.45
C GLY A 170 6.68 10.86 13.67
N SER A 171 6.84 10.02 12.70
CA SER A 171 6.45 8.61 12.79
C SER A 171 7.31 7.76 11.87
N GLY A 172 7.32 6.46 12.14
CA GLY A 172 7.97 5.51 11.27
C GLY A 172 7.27 4.17 11.35
N SER A 173 7.19 3.49 10.23
CA SER A 173 6.69 2.13 10.18
C SER A 173 7.49 1.33 9.14
N GLY A 174 7.41 -0.01 9.26
CA GLY A 174 8.05 -0.86 8.28
C GLY A 174 7.62 -2.30 8.44
N TYR A 175 7.85 -3.08 7.40
CA TYR A 175 7.65 -4.52 7.45
C TYR A 175 8.75 -5.26 6.71
N SER A 176 8.89 -6.54 7.05
CA SER A 176 9.78 -7.46 6.36
C SER A 176 9.00 -8.69 5.93
N LEU A 177 9.37 -9.21 4.76
CA LEU A 177 8.83 -10.44 4.20
C LEU A 177 9.99 -11.37 3.85
N VAL A 178 9.86 -12.65 4.22
CA VAL A 178 10.76 -13.71 3.78
C VAL A 178 9.94 -14.77 3.08
N SER A 179 10.41 -15.21 1.92
CA SER A 179 9.71 -16.17 1.09
C SER A 179 10.63 -17.29 0.65
N PHE A 180 10.14 -18.52 0.70
CA PHE A 180 10.77 -19.68 0.09
C PHE A 180 9.81 -20.25 -0.94
N PHE A 181 10.29 -20.53 -2.13
CA PHE A 181 9.42 -21.01 -3.21
C PHE A 181 10.11 -22.05 -4.07
N GLY A 182 9.30 -22.91 -4.65
CA GLY A 182 9.73 -23.90 -5.62
C GLY A 182 8.66 -24.13 -6.66
N LYS A 183 9.08 -24.43 -7.86
CA LYS A 183 8.22 -24.75 -9.00
C LYS A 183 8.81 -25.90 -9.80
N LEU A 184 7.97 -26.81 -10.22
CA LEU A 184 8.31 -27.91 -11.10
C LEU A 184 7.31 -27.91 -12.25
N ASN A 185 7.80 -27.81 -13.49
CA ASN A 185 7.02 -28.00 -14.70
C ASN A 185 7.49 -29.25 -15.40
N TYR A 186 6.56 -30.05 -15.83
CA TYR A 186 6.83 -31.24 -16.63
C TYR A 186 5.95 -31.25 -17.89
N ASN A 187 6.57 -31.55 -19.01
CA ASN A 187 5.90 -31.67 -20.30
C ASN A 187 6.34 -32.97 -20.96
N TYR A 188 5.38 -33.80 -21.34
CA TYR A 188 5.59 -35.03 -22.07
C TYR A 188 5.03 -34.94 -23.48
N ALA A 189 5.92 -34.96 -24.47
CA ALA A 189 5.61 -35.02 -25.91
C ALA A 189 4.69 -33.88 -26.39
N ASP A 190 4.69 -32.73 -25.69
CA ASP A 190 3.76 -31.62 -25.90
C ASP A 190 2.27 -32.02 -25.83
N ARG A 191 1.96 -33.11 -25.12
CA ARG A 191 0.61 -33.61 -24.88
C ARG A 191 0.15 -33.40 -23.46
N TYR A 192 0.97 -33.85 -22.51
CA TYR A 192 0.63 -33.85 -21.10
C TYR A 192 1.56 -32.84 -20.39
N MET A 193 0.97 -31.88 -19.76
CA MET A 193 1.68 -30.85 -19.03
C MET A 193 1.22 -30.88 -17.58
N ALA A 194 2.17 -30.76 -16.65
CA ALA A 194 1.88 -30.64 -15.23
C ALA A 194 2.77 -29.55 -14.62
N SER A 195 2.22 -28.79 -13.68
CA SER A 195 2.99 -27.82 -12.90
C SER A 195 2.64 -27.96 -11.42
N LEU A 196 3.65 -27.96 -10.59
CA LEU A 196 3.55 -27.89 -9.13
C LEU A 196 4.29 -26.67 -8.65
N THR A 197 3.65 -25.84 -7.84
CA THR A 197 4.29 -24.69 -7.19
C THR A 197 4.00 -24.74 -5.70
N MET A 198 5.00 -24.42 -4.90
CA MET A 198 4.84 -24.25 -3.45
C MET A 198 5.56 -22.97 -3.06
N ARG A 199 4.88 -22.12 -2.30
CA ARG A 199 5.43 -20.90 -1.72
C ARG A 199 5.12 -20.84 -0.23
N ARG A 200 6.13 -20.52 0.56
CA ARG A 200 5.99 -20.30 2.00
C ARG A 200 6.49 -18.91 2.33
N ASP A 201 5.58 -18.06 2.79
CA ASP A 201 5.83 -16.66 3.08
C ASP A 201 5.75 -16.40 4.58
N GLY A 202 6.66 -15.58 5.09
CA GLY A 202 6.68 -15.14 6.47
C GLY A 202 6.71 -13.62 6.55
N SER A 203 5.71 -13.02 7.21
CA SER A 203 5.55 -11.57 7.33
C SER A 203 5.72 -11.10 8.76
N SER A 204 6.42 -9.97 8.95
CA SER A 204 6.57 -9.33 10.25
C SER A 204 5.27 -8.70 10.78
N ARG A 205 4.26 -8.50 9.91
CA ARG A 205 2.94 -7.95 10.29
C ARG A 205 2.16 -8.89 11.20
N PHE A 206 2.42 -10.20 11.11
CA PHE A 206 1.74 -11.24 11.91
C PHE A 206 2.50 -11.64 13.17
N GLY A 207 1.78 -12.14 14.16
CA GLY A 207 2.34 -12.68 15.38
C GLY A 207 3.21 -13.91 15.13
N LYS A 208 3.97 -14.32 16.15
CA LYS A 208 4.96 -15.41 16.04
C LYS A 208 4.36 -16.71 15.48
N ASP A 209 3.16 -17.06 15.93
CA ASP A 209 2.53 -18.35 15.59
C ASP A 209 1.88 -18.36 14.21
N ASN A 210 1.48 -17.20 13.68
CA ASN A 210 0.80 -17.02 12.40
C ASN A 210 1.66 -16.32 11.34
N ARG A 211 2.96 -16.13 11.64
CA ARG A 211 3.88 -15.40 10.76
C ARG A 211 4.04 -16.04 9.41
N PHE A 212 4.13 -17.38 9.37
CA PHE A 212 4.35 -18.15 8.15
C PHE A 212 3.07 -18.79 7.65
N ALA A 213 2.84 -18.69 6.35
CA ALA A 213 1.79 -19.43 5.64
C ALA A 213 2.38 -20.11 4.40
N THR A 214 1.75 -21.21 3.97
CA THR A 214 2.19 -21.99 2.80
C THR A 214 1.08 -22.00 1.77
N PHE A 215 1.41 -21.71 0.53
CA PHE A 215 0.50 -21.57 -0.59
C PHE A 215 0.87 -22.54 -1.71
N PRO A 216 0.26 -23.73 -1.76
CA PRO A 216 0.47 -24.69 -2.82
C PRO A 216 -0.38 -24.34 -4.06
N SER A 217 0.12 -24.72 -5.23
CA SER A 217 -0.63 -24.66 -6.48
C SER A 217 -0.26 -25.82 -7.39
N VAL A 218 -1.25 -26.40 -8.06
CA VAL A 218 -1.07 -27.48 -9.02
C VAL A 218 -1.89 -27.20 -10.27
N SER A 219 -1.32 -27.50 -11.44
CA SER A 219 -2.06 -27.45 -12.69
C SER A 219 -1.70 -28.61 -13.60
N ALA A 220 -2.66 -28.99 -14.43
CA ALA A 220 -2.51 -30.00 -15.49
C ALA A 220 -3.09 -29.44 -16.80
N GLY A 221 -2.45 -29.83 -17.91
CA GLY A 221 -2.90 -29.52 -19.25
C GLY A 221 -2.79 -30.76 -20.16
N TRP A 222 -3.81 -30.95 -20.97
CA TRP A 222 -3.84 -32.01 -21.96
C TRP A 222 -4.13 -31.42 -23.33
N ARG A 223 -3.13 -31.51 -24.23
CA ARG A 223 -3.29 -31.09 -25.62
C ARG A 223 -3.80 -32.29 -26.45
N ILE A 224 -5.12 -32.32 -26.67
CA ILE A 224 -5.84 -33.43 -27.22
C ILE A 224 -5.54 -33.61 -28.71
N ASN A 225 -5.31 -32.53 -29.45
CA ASN A 225 -4.98 -32.59 -30.87
C ASN A 225 -3.66 -33.33 -31.18
N ASN A 226 -2.78 -33.46 -30.20
CA ASN A 226 -1.53 -34.22 -30.37
C ASN A 226 -1.72 -35.74 -30.14
N GLU A 227 -2.92 -36.17 -29.83
CA GLU A 227 -3.24 -37.58 -29.68
C GLU A 227 -3.40 -38.31 -31.02
N LYS A 228 -3.06 -39.59 -31.04
CA LYS A 228 -3.08 -40.39 -32.28
C LYS A 228 -4.45 -40.44 -32.95
N PHE A 229 -5.55 -40.41 -32.17
CA PHE A 229 -6.90 -40.48 -32.67
C PHE A 229 -7.42 -39.20 -33.32
N LEU A 230 -6.69 -38.06 -33.17
CA LEU A 230 -7.03 -36.79 -33.82
C LEU A 230 -5.98 -36.35 -34.89
N GLN A 231 -4.93 -37.10 -35.13
CA GLN A 231 -3.87 -36.73 -36.07
C GLN A 231 -4.37 -36.55 -37.51
N ASP A 232 -5.45 -37.22 -37.90
CA ASP A 232 -6.04 -37.11 -39.24
C ASP A 232 -7.10 -36.00 -39.35
N ALA A 233 -7.47 -35.37 -38.26
CA ALA A 233 -8.48 -34.32 -38.21
C ALA A 233 -7.89 -32.96 -38.59
N ARG A 234 -7.61 -32.74 -39.91
CA ARG A 234 -6.92 -31.54 -40.45
C ARG A 234 -7.66 -30.21 -40.21
N TRP A 235 -8.89 -30.26 -39.76
CA TRP A 235 -9.66 -29.06 -39.42
C TRP A 235 -9.48 -28.60 -37.98
N ILE A 236 -8.80 -29.40 -37.13
CA ILE A 236 -8.47 -29.11 -35.75
C ILE A 236 -7.03 -28.64 -35.70
N ASP A 237 -6.78 -27.39 -35.30
CA ASP A 237 -5.45 -26.85 -35.15
C ASP A 237 -4.92 -27.03 -33.72
N ASP A 238 -5.74 -26.70 -32.72
CA ASP A 238 -5.39 -26.91 -31.29
C ASP A 238 -6.67 -27.17 -30.48
N ILE A 239 -6.60 -28.14 -29.58
CA ILE A 239 -7.56 -28.39 -28.52
C ILE A 239 -6.78 -28.74 -27.26
N LYS A 240 -6.89 -27.86 -26.23
CA LYS A 240 -6.19 -28.05 -24.98
C LYS A 240 -7.15 -27.90 -23.79
N LEU A 241 -7.28 -28.97 -23.01
CA LEU A 241 -7.96 -28.94 -21.72
C LEU A 241 -6.99 -28.52 -20.61
N ARG A 242 -7.42 -27.62 -19.73
CA ARG A 242 -6.66 -27.12 -18.60
C ARG A 242 -7.43 -27.30 -17.31
N ALA A 243 -6.74 -27.68 -16.24
CA ALA A 243 -7.26 -27.67 -14.88
C ALA A 243 -6.20 -27.14 -13.93
N SER A 244 -6.60 -26.30 -12.99
CA SER A 244 -5.70 -25.79 -11.96
C SER A 244 -6.42 -25.58 -10.64
N TRP A 245 -5.68 -25.78 -9.57
CA TRP A 245 -6.07 -25.46 -8.21
C TRP A 245 -4.89 -24.81 -7.50
N GLY A 246 -5.17 -23.79 -6.70
CA GLY A 246 -4.10 -23.13 -5.95
C GLY A 246 -4.61 -22.23 -4.86
N GLN A 247 -3.67 -21.88 -3.97
CA GLN A 247 -3.89 -20.93 -2.90
C GLN A 247 -2.96 -19.73 -3.03
N THR A 248 -3.46 -18.56 -2.67
CA THR A 248 -2.69 -17.31 -2.54
C THR A 248 -2.99 -16.66 -1.20
N GLY A 249 -1.99 -15.98 -0.62
CA GLY A 249 -2.11 -15.25 0.64
C GLY A 249 -2.16 -13.74 0.42
N ASN A 250 -2.88 -13.05 1.31
CA ASN A 250 -2.86 -11.61 1.42
C ASN A 250 -2.42 -11.22 2.84
N GLN A 251 -1.56 -10.21 2.93
CA GLN A 251 -1.01 -9.66 4.19
C GLN A 251 -1.28 -8.16 4.36
N GLU A 252 -2.09 -7.55 3.52
CA GLU A 252 -2.29 -6.09 3.50
C GLU A 252 -3.10 -5.64 4.71
N ILE A 253 -2.37 -5.35 5.79
CA ILE A 253 -2.83 -4.79 7.07
C ILE A 253 -1.82 -3.77 7.55
N SER A 254 -2.18 -3.02 8.58
CA SER A 254 -1.24 -2.15 9.29
C SER A 254 0.03 -2.91 9.72
N ASN A 255 1.20 -2.31 9.53
CA ASN A 255 2.48 -2.87 9.99
C ASN A 255 2.50 -3.08 11.52
N LEU A 256 1.61 -2.39 12.23
CA LEU A 256 1.46 -2.44 13.68
C LEU A 256 0.23 -3.24 14.14
N ALA A 257 -0.49 -3.94 13.25
CA ALA A 257 -1.76 -4.63 13.55
C ALA A 257 -1.68 -5.57 14.77
N ARG A 258 -0.54 -6.20 15.01
CA ARG A 258 -0.32 -7.09 16.15
C ARG A 258 -0.03 -6.36 17.47
N TYR A 259 0.29 -5.06 17.43
CA TYR A 259 0.66 -4.28 18.61
C TYR A 259 -0.48 -3.40 19.09
N THR A 260 -0.62 -3.25 20.39
CA THR A 260 -1.43 -2.19 20.98
C THR A 260 -0.66 -0.87 20.86
N VAL A 261 -1.27 0.11 20.21
CA VAL A 261 -0.66 1.41 19.96
C VAL A 261 -1.32 2.44 20.85
N TYR A 262 -0.50 3.19 21.56
CA TYR A 262 -0.91 4.34 22.35
C TYR A 262 -0.40 5.62 21.69
N VAL A 263 -1.20 6.66 21.72
CA VAL A 263 -0.82 8.01 21.27
C VAL A 263 -0.94 8.96 22.45
N SER A 264 0.00 9.87 22.55
CA SER A 264 -0.16 11.03 23.43
C SER A 264 -1.13 11.98 22.74
N ASN A 265 -2.17 12.38 23.42
CA ASN A 265 -3.18 13.28 22.88
C ASN A 265 -3.35 14.46 23.83
N TYR A 266 -2.37 15.35 23.80
CA TYR A 266 -2.34 16.53 24.64
C TYR A 266 -2.25 17.79 23.77
N GLY A 267 -3.16 18.74 24.00
CA GLY A 267 -3.12 20.04 23.37
C GLY A 267 -3.92 20.14 22.07
N VAL A 268 -3.29 20.57 21.00
CA VAL A 268 -3.95 20.92 19.74
C VAL A 268 -3.87 19.74 18.77
N ASN A 269 -4.98 19.41 18.10
CA ASN A 269 -4.97 18.42 17.02
C ASN A 269 -4.28 18.98 15.78
N GLU A 270 -3.96 18.12 14.79
CA GLU A 270 -3.32 18.48 13.52
C GLU A 270 -4.06 19.59 12.73
N SER A 271 -5.35 19.78 13.01
CA SER A 271 -6.20 20.80 12.39
C SER A 271 -6.24 22.11 13.18
N GLY A 272 -5.44 22.25 14.25
CA GLY A 272 -5.41 23.46 15.08
C GLY A 272 -6.57 23.60 16.06
N GLY A 273 -7.49 22.60 16.14
CA GLY A 273 -8.57 22.57 17.12
C GLY A 273 -8.09 22.09 18.49
N GLN A 274 -8.82 22.50 19.55
CA GLN A 274 -8.54 21.97 20.88
C GLN A 274 -8.80 20.47 20.92
N SER A 275 -7.80 19.72 21.32
CA SER A 275 -7.96 18.30 21.61
C SER A 275 -8.31 18.13 23.08
N TYR A 276 -9.46 17.54 23.37
CA TYR A 276 -9.81 17.09 24.71
C TYR A 276 -9.04 15.81 25.03
N GLY A 277 -7.69 15.91 24.97
CA GLY A 277 -6.80 14.78 25.20
C GLY A 277 -6.77 14.34 26.65
N THR A 278 -6.26 13.14 26.86
CA THR A 278 -5.98 12.64 28.18
C THR A 278 -4.77 13.37 28.77
N SER A 279 -4.95 14.01 29.90
CA SER A 279 -3.86 14.59 30.70
C SER A 279 -3.99 14.10 32.13
N TYR A 280 -2.84 13.98 32.81
CA TYR A 280 -2.81 13.59 34.20
C TYR A 280 -2.33 14.79 35.04
N ASP A 281 -3.15 15.26 35.96
CA ASP A 281 -2.70 16.17 37.02
C ASP A 281 -2.33 15.35 38.27
N ILE A 282 -1.15 14.76 38.27
CA ILE A 282 -0.66 13.91 39.36
C ILE A 282 -0.33 14.77 40.58
N ALA A 283 -0.06 16.06 40.41
CA ALA A 283 0.41 16.95 41.47
C ALA A 283 -0.70 17.83 42.06
N GLY A 284 -1.91 17.83 41.48
CA GLY A 284 -3.03 18.71 41.92
C GLY A 284 -2.73 20.20 41.77
N THR A 285 -1.77 20.57 40.97
CA THR A 285 -1.35 21.95 40.77
C THR A 285 -2.18 22.60 39.68
N ASN A 286 -3.28 23.17 40.04
CA ASN A 286 -4.23 23.84 39.15
C ASN A 286 -3.69 25.12 38.51
N GLY A 287 -2.40 25.31 38.44
CA GLY A 287 -1.76 26.54 37.97
C GLY A 287 -0.62 26.38 36.97
N GLY A 288 -0.25 25.16 36.62
CA GLY A 288 0.81 24.92 35.65
C GLY A 288 0.29 24.88 34.21
N GLN A 289 0.87 25.64 33.32
CA GLN A 289 0.55 25.62 31.88
C GLN A 289 0.94 24.29 31.19
N THR A 290 1.46 23.31 31.93
CA THR A 290 1.93 22.04 31.41
C THR A 290 1.45 20.88 32.29
N LEU A 291 0.27 20.37 31.99
CA LEU A 291 -0.14 19.08 32.53
C LEU A 291 0.68 17.95 31.85
N PRO A 292 1.10 16.91 32.58
CA PRO A 292 1.78 15.77 31.95
C PRO A 292 0.83 15.12 30.94
N SER A 293 1.41 14.78 29.79
CA SER A 293 0.66 14.16 28.70
C SER A 293 0.16 12.77 29.13
N GLY A 294 -1.13 12.54 28.98
CA GLY A 294 -1.71 11.20 29.09
C GLY A 294 -1.63 10.45 27.77
N PHE A 295 -1.87 9.15 27.81
CA PHE A 295 -1.89 8.28 26.66
C PHE A 295 -3.30 7.73 26.43
N LYS A 296 -3.72 7.80 25.17
CA LYS A 296 -4.96 7.15 24.70
C LYS A 296 -4.58 5.95 23.85
N ARG A 297 -5.26 4.83 24.07
CA ARG A 297 -5.14 3.69 23.18
C ARG A 297 -5.79 4.01 21.84
N ASN A 298 -5.00 3.96 20.77
CA ASN A 298 -5.44 4.24 19.40
C ASN A 298 -5.79 2.95 18.64
N GLN A 299 -5.09 1.86 18.93
CA GLN A 299 -5.29 0.54 18.32
C GLN A 299 -5.14 -0.55 19.35
N LEU A 300 -6.03 -1.52 19.35
CA LEU A 300 -5.87 -2.76 20.10
C LEU A 300 -5.10 -3.77 19.26
N GLY A 301 -3.99 -4.28 19.78
CA GLY A 301 -3.17 -5.27 19.09
C GLY A 301 -3.85 -6.64 19.02
N ASN A 302 -3.56 -7.38 17.95
CA ASN A 302 -4.03 -8.74 17.76
C ASN A 302 -2.88 -9.66 17.35
N ASN A 303 -2.30 -10.40 18.32
CA ASN A 303 -1.26 -11.38 18.02
C ASN A 303 -1.78 -12.64 17.32
N GLY A 304 -3.10 -12.89 17.36
CA GLY A 304 -3.75 -14.03 16.71
C GLY A 304 -4.06 -13.80 15.24
N ILE A 305 -3.85 -12.58 14.72
CA ILE A 305 -4.11 -12.26 13.33
C ILE A 305 -3.25 -13.12 12.40
N LYS A 306 -3.84 -13.63 11.32
CA LYS A 306 -3.23 -14.54 10.33
C LYS A 306 -3.49 -14.11 8.91
N TRP A 307 -2.82 -14.77 7.98
CA TRP A 307 -2.96 -14.54 6.56
C TRP A 307 -4.40 -14.76 6.08
N GLU A 308 -4.91 -13.82 5.28
CA GLU A 308 -6.08 -14.05 4.45
C GLU A 308 -5.71 -15.01 3.33
N THR A 309 -6.53 -16.03 3.07
CA THR A 309 -6.23 -17.06 2.08
C THR A 309 -7.32 -17.13 1.03
N THR A 310 -6.91 -17.01 -0.23
CA THR A 310 -7.79 -17.23 -1.38
C THR A 310 -7.44 -18.57 -2.02
N THR A 311 -8.43 -19.45 -2.13
CA THR A 311 -8.35 -20.71 -2.87
C THR A 311 -9.11 -20.57 -4.18
N GLN A 312 -8.48 -20.95 -5.29
CA GLN A 312 -9.09 -20.89 -6.61
C GLN A 312 -8.95 -22.22 -7.35
N THR A 313 -10.03 -22.65 -7.98
CA THR A 313 -10.07 -23.76 -8.93
C THR A 313 -10.47 -23.23 -10.30
N ASN A 314 -9.75 -23.62 -11.34
CA ASN A 314 -10.03 -23.25 -12.72
C ASN A 314 -10.07 -24.47 -13.60
N ILE A 315 -11.03 -24.52 -14.53
CA ILE A 315 -11.09 -25.46 -15.63
C ILE A 315 -11.27 -24.68 -16.93
N GLY A 316 -10.40 -24.91 -17.90
CA GLY A 316 -10.37 -24.15 -19.14
C GLY A 316 -10.24 -25.07 -20.37
N LEU A 317 -10.81 -24.63 -21.46
CA LEU A 317 -10.71 -25.24 -22.78
C LEU A 317 -10.23 -24.18 -23.77
N ASP A 318 -9.05 -24.40 -24.37
CA ASP A 318 -8.56 -23.63 -25.50
C ASP A 318 -8.88 -24.43 -26.79
N TYR A 319 -9.37 -23.74 -27.81
CA TYR A 319 -9.68 -24.39 -29.10
C TYR A 319 -9.30 -23.50 -30.28
N SER A 320 -8.86 -24.15 -31.35
CA SER A 320 -8.57 -23.49 -32.62
C SER A 320 -8.88 -24.49 -33.79
N PHE A 321 -9.60 -23.97 -34.78
CA PHE A 321 -10.08 -24.76 -35.92
C PHE A 321 -9.86 -23.99 -37.24
N PHE A 322 -9.80 -24.74 -38.36
CA PHE A 322 -9.81 -24.23 -39.72
C PHE A 322 -8.65 -23.24 -39.99
N ARG A 323 -7.41 -23.65 -39.71
CA ARG A 323 -6.19 -22.81 -39.84
C ARG A 323 -6.27 -21.52 -39.04
N ASN A 324 -6.69 -21.62 -37.77
CA ASN A 324 -6.90 -20.54 -36.84
C ASN A 324 -8.00 -19.53 -37.28
N SER A 325 -8.90 -19.91 -38.20
CA SER A 325 -10.00 -19.02 -38.57
C SER A 325 -11.09 -18.92 -37.50
N LEU A 326 -11.25 -19.94 -36.67
CA LEU A 326 -12.13 -19.96 -35.51
C LEU A 326 -11.31 -20.40 -34.28
N TYR A 327 -11.12 -19.53 -33.33
CA TYR A 327 -10.40 -19.81 -32.08
C TYR A 327 -11.06 -19.13 -30.91
N GLY A 328 -10.84 -19.67 -29.72
CA GLY A 328 -11.32 -19.07 -28.48
C GLY A 328 -10.89 -19.85 -27.25
N THR A 329 -11.27 -19.31 -26.11
CA THR A 329 -11.06 -19.93 -24.81
C THR A 329 -12.36 -19.91 -24.03
N PHE A 330 -12.59 -20.95 -23.26
CA PHE A 330 -13.68 -21.04 -22.27
C PHE A 330 -13.04 -21.35 -20.92
N ASP A 331 -13.32 -20.52 -19.92
CA ASP A 331 -12.82 -20.69 -18.56
C ASP A 331 -14.00 -20.70 -17.58
N TRP A 332 -14.02 -21.70 -16.73
CA TRP A 332 -14.85 -21.74 -15.55
C TRP A 332 -13.97 -21.69 -14.31
N TYR A 333 -14.34 -20.85 -13.34
CA TYR A 333 -13.58 -20.75 -12.10
C TYR A 333 -14.50 -20.72 -10.88
N PHE A 334 -13.94 -21.18 -9.77
CA PHE A 334 -14.50 -21.02 -8.44
C PHE A 334 -13.42 -20.46 -7.51
N LYS A 335 -13.68 -19.32 -6.91
CA LYS A 335 -12.78 -18.61 -6.02
C LYS A 335 -13.43 -18.43 -4.66
N LYS A 336 -12.72 -18.83 -3.59
CA LYS A 336 -13.15 -18.66 -2.20
C LYS A 336 -12.03 -18.00 -1.40
N THR A 337 -12.33 -16.84 -0.80
CA THR A 337 -11.44 -16.12 0.13
C THR A 337 -11.94 -16.34 1.53
N LYS A 338 -11.05 -16.74 2.43
CA LYS A 338 -11.31 -16.98 3.85
C LYS A 338 -10.40 -16.11 4.71
N ASP A 339 -10.80 -15.93 5.98
CA ASP A 339 -10.02 -15.18 6.96
C ASP A 339 -9.73 -13.75 6.48
N ILE A 340 -10.71 -13.09 5.86
CA ILE A 340 -10.59 -11.73 5.29
C ILE A 340 -10.09 -10.78 6.37
N LEU A 341 -9.07 -10.01 6.03
CA LEU A 341 -8.44 -9.04 6.92
C LEU A 341 -9.26 -7.75 6.96
N VAL A 342 -9.80 -7.42 8.12
CA VAL A 342 -10.69 -6.26 8.33
C VAL A 342 -10.22 -5.46 9.55
N GLU A 343 -10.20 -4.15 9.40
CA GLU A 343 -10.07 -3.25 10.54
C GLU A 343 -11.46 -2.97 11.12
N MET A 344 -11.73 -3.51 12.29
CA MET A 344 -13.00 -3.35 12.98
C MET A 344 -12.91 -2.17 13.95
N ALA A 345 -13.85 -1.25 13.85
CA ALA A 345 -13.99 -0.17 14.83
C ALA A 345 -14.33 -0.74 16.22
N GLY A 346 -13.75 -0.16 17.27
CA GLY A 346 -14.07 -0.53 18.63
C GLY A 346 -15.53 -0.26 18.97
N ILE A 347 -16.12 -1.08 19.84
CA ILE A 347 -17.48 -0.86 20.35
C ILE A 347 -17.41 0.31 21.36
N ALA A 348 -18.09 1.40 21.05
CA ALA A 348 -18.09 2.62 21.88
C ALA A 348 -18.46 2.37 23.37
N ALA A 349 -19.32 1.38 23.64
CA ALA A 349 -19.69 0.98 24.99
C ALA A 349 -18.52 0.41 25.84
N MET A 350 -17.40 0.02 25.19
CA MET A 350 -16.19 -0.41 25.90
C MET A 350 -15.29 0.76 26.35
N GLY A 351 -15.71 2.00 26.13
CA GLY A 351 -15.04 3.20 26.64
C GLY A 351 -13.82 3.69 25.87
N GLU A 352 -13.33 2.91 24.92
CA GLU A 352 -12.11 3.24 24.18
C GLU A 352 -12.30 3.01 22.69
N GLY A 353 -12.81 3.89 21.92
CA GLY A 353 -13.08 3.74 20.46
C GLY A 353 -11.90 3.33 19.57
N SER A 354 -11.06 2.41 20.06
CA SER A 354 -9.87 1.94 19.33
C SER A 354 -10.23 0.85 18.32
N SER A 355 -9.66 0.92 17.13
CA SER A 355 -9.80 -0.12 16.12
C SER A 355 -8.97 -1.36 16.44
N GLN A 356 -9.32 -2.49 15.85
CA GLN A 356 -8.57 -3.73 15.90
C GLN A 356 -8.60 -4.45 14.56
N TRP A 357 -7.46 -4.94 14.12
CA TRP A 357 -7.38 -5.82 12.97
C TRP A 357 -7.75 -7.25 13.34
N ILE A 358 -8.68 -7.83 12.60
CA ILE A 358 -9.18 -9.20 12.80
C ILE A 358 -9.29 -9.94 11.47
N ASN A 359 -9.32 -11.26 11.54
CA ASN A 359 -9.76 -12.09 10.43
C ASN A 359 -11.27 -12.31 10.57
N ALA A 360 -12.06 -11.84 9.62
CA ALA A 360 -13.51 -11.95 9.67
C ALA A 360 -14.11 -12.18 8.28
N GLY A 361 -15.05 -13.12 8.22
CA GLY A 361 -15.82 -13.37 7.02
C GLY A 361 -15.11 -14.21 5.96
N GLU A 362 -15.90 -14.57 4.96
CA GLU A 362 -15.48 -15.25 3.74
C GLU A 362 -16.26 -14.71 2.54
N MET A 363 -15.69 -14.86 1.36
CA MET A 363 -16.30 -14.41 0.10
C MET A 363 -16.11 -15.48 -0.97
N GLU A 364 -17.14 -15.72 -1.75
CA GLU A 364 -17.12 -16.64 -2.90
C GLU A 364 -17.46 -15.90 -4.19
N ASN A 365 -16.82 -16.34 -5.28
CA ASN A 365 -17.06 -15.86 -6.64
C ASN A 365 -16.99 -17.04 -7.61
N LYS A 366 -17.93 -17.07 -8.58
CA LYS A 366 -18.06 -18.11 -9.59
C LYS A 366 -18.19 -17.51 -10.97
#